data_c2d6905315a16297bdbad1051464bf2e
#
_entry.id   c2d6905315a16297bdbad1051464bf2e
#
_cell.length_a   1.000
_cell.length_b   1.000
_cell.length_c   1.000
_cell.angle_alpha   90.00
_cell.angle_beta   90.00
_cell.angle_gamma   90.00
#
_symmetry.space_group_name_H-M   'P 1'
#
loop_
_entity.id
_entity.type
_entity.pdbx_description
1 polymer ?
#
loop_
_entity_poly.entity_id
_entity_poly.type
_entity_poly.pdbx_seq_one_letter_code
_entity_poly.pdbx_strand_id
1 'polypeptide(L)'
;MIDRLAIFGATGDLTARYLLPGLAALRAGGHLGDRFELTCAGREDWDSAQFRNWAAAQLDRHGEAWPTSARQAIVASARWQRADAADPAGVASAIAGDGPVAAYLALPPVVFPIAVSTLHDASLPPDSRIVLEKPFGEDLDSAVELNRLLADLVPEQAVFRVDHFLAMSTVQNLLGSRLANRILEPIWNSAHIAEVEIVWDERLTLEGRAGYYDGAGALKDMVQNHLLQLLCLIAMEPPISLGERDLRDRKVDVLRSIRPLTGEDVMRRTRRACLLYTSPSPRDRQKSRMPSSA
;
A
#
# COMPACT_ATOMS: atom_id res chain seq x y z
N MET A 1 -0.32 -16.13 -15.04
CA MET A 1 0.58 -15.19 -14.32
C MET A 1 0.64 -13.94 -15.17
N ILE A 2 0.64 -12.74 -14.59
CA ILE A 2 0.76 -11.49 -15.35
C ILE A 2 2.25 -11.18 -15.46
N ASP A 3 2.77 -11.11 -16.68
CA ASP A 3 4.19 -10.84 -16.94
C ASP A 3 4.45 -9.37 -17.31
N ARG A 4 3.42 -8.53 -17.29
CA ARG A 4 3.50 -7.11 -17.67
C ARG A 4 3.09 -6.22 -16.49
N LEU A 5 3.93 -5.26 -16.16
CA LEU A 5 3.67 -4.26 -15.13
C LEU A 5 3.80 -2.85 -15.73
N ALA A 6 2.78 -2.03 -15.57
CA ALA A 6 2.81 -0.61 -15.90
C ALA A 6 2.74 0.20 -14.61
N ILE A 7 3.77 1.00 -14.31
CA ILE A 7 3.83 1.86 -13.13
C ILE A 7 3.55 3.29 -13.56
N PHE A 8 2.45 3.87 -13.11
CA PHE A 8 2.11 5.29 -13.31
C PHE A 8 2.65 6.12 -12.13
N GLY A 9 3.31 7.22 -12.42
CA GLY A 9 4.07 7.99 -11.42
C GLY A 9 5.45 7.37 -11.13
N ALA A 10 6.06 6.80 -12.15
CA ALA A 10 7.26 5.97 -12.02
C ALA A 10 8.53 6.69 -11.59
N THR A 11 8.57 8.02 -11.58
CA THR A 11 9.69 8.83 -11.07
C THR A 11 9.54 9.23 -9.60
N GLY A 12 8.40 8.86 -8.99
CA GLY A 12 8.08 9.20 -7.60
C GLY A 12 8.93 8.43 -6.57
N ASP A 13 8.91 8.93 -5.34
CA ASP A 13 9.65 8.38 -4.20
C ASP A 13 9.27 6.93 -3.89
N LEU A 14 7.99 6.58 -4.02
CA LEU A 14 7.52 5.20 -3.85
C LEU A 14 8.19 4.23 -4.82
N THR A 15 8.27 4.59 -6.09
CA THR A 15 8.91 3.77 -7.11
C THR A 15 10.41 3.65 -6.86
N ALA A 16 11.07 4.76 -6.55
CA ALA A 16 12.50 4.81 -6.31
C ALA A 16 12.92 3.96 -5.10
N ARG A 17 12.23 4.12 -3.97
CA ARG A 17 12.63 3.53 -2.68
C ARG A 17 12.08 2.13 -2.44
N TYR A 18 10.96 1.78 -3.05
CA TYR A 18 10.26 0.54 -2.72
C TYR A 18 9.94 -0.34 -3.92
N LEU A 19 9.36 0.21 -5.01
CA LEU A 19 8.91 -0.65 -6.10
C LEU A 19 10.09 -1.20 -6.92
N LEU A 20 11.04 -0.37 -7.31
CA LEU A 20 12.22 -0.85 -8.04
C LEU A 20 13.05 -1.86 -7.21
N PRO A 21 13.39 -1.59 -5.92
CA PRO A 21 14.03 -2.59 -5.06
C PRO A 21 13.19 -3.86 -4.87
N GLY A 22 11.87 -3.73 -4.71
CA GLY A 22 10.96 -4.87 -4.60
C GLY A 22 10.93 -5.75 -5.84
N LEU A 23 10.96 -5.14 -7.03
CA LEU A 23 11.08 -5.88 -8.30
C LEU A 23 12.43 -6.60 -8.41
N ALA A 24 13.52 -5.96 -7.97
CA ALA A 24 14.83 -6.62 -7.92
C ALA A 24 14.84 -7.82 -6.94
N ALA A 25 14.15 -7.69 -5.80
CA ALA A 25 13.94 -8.79 -4.86
C ALA A 25 13.17 -9.95 -5.50
N LEU A 26 12.06 -9.67 -6.17
CA LEU A 26 11.24 -10.67 -6.86
C LEU A 26 12.05 -11.36 -7.97
N ARG A 27 12.86 -10.61 -8.70
CA ARG A 27 13.75 -11.18 -9.73
C ARG A 27 14.82 -12.07 -9.11
N ALA A 28 15.44 -11.65 -8.03
CA ALA A 28 16.43 -12.44 -7.31
C ALA A 28 15.86 -13.74 -6.72
N GLY A 29 14.59 -13.69 -6.26
CA GLY A 29 13.85 -14.84 -5.74
C GLY A 29 13.24 -15.76 -6.82
N GLY A 30 13.45 -15.47 -8.12
CA GLY A 30 12.87 -16.27 -9.21
C GLY A 30 11.35 -16.13 -9.38
N HIS A 31 10.75 -15.07 -8.82
CA HIS A 31 9.31 -14.81 -8.89
C HIS A 31 8.90 -14.01 -10.15
N LEU A 32 9.85 -13.46 -10.88
CA LEU A 32 9.61 -12.81 -12.17
C LEU A 32 10.15 -13.68 -13.29
N GLY A 33 9.29 -13.98 -14.27
CA GLY A 33 9.64 -14.75 -15.46
C GLY A 33 10.62 -14.02 -16.39
N ASP A 34 11.23 -14.74 -17.31
CA ASP A 34 12.20 -14.16 -18.26
C ASP A 34 11.54 -13.19 -19.25
N ARG A 35 10.23 -13.31 -19.45
CA ARG A 35 9.44 -12.42 -20.32
C ARG A 35 8.82 -11.24 -19.59
N PHE A 36 9.24 -11.00 -18.34
CA PHE A 36 8.71 -9.87 -17.57
C PHE A 36 9.01 -8.53 -18.23
N GLU A 37 7.97 -7.75 -18.47
CA GLU A 37 8.01 -6.43 -19.08
C GLU A 37 7.63 -5.35 -18.06
N LEU A 38 8.44 -4.31 -17.96
CA LEU A 38 8.22 -3.18 -17.09
C LEU A 38 8.02 -1.90 -17.91
N THR A 39 6.81 -1.36 -17.91
CA THR A 39 6.55 -0.02 -18.43
C THR A 39 6.51 0.97 -17.29
N CYS A 40 7.29 2.01 -17.39
CA CYS A 40 7.34 3.11 -16.42
C CYS A 40 6.78 4.36 -17.08
N ALA A 41 5.73 4.93 -16.48
CA ALA A 41 5.00 6.04 -17.05
C ALA A 41 5.03 7.27 -16.13
N GLY A 42 5.21 8.44 -16.71
CA GLY A 42 5.25 9.72 -16.00
C GLY A 42 5.19 10.90 -16.97
N ARG A 43 5.22 12.11 -16.41
CA ARG A 43 5.06 13.35 -17.20
C ARG A 43 6.36 13.87 -17.76
N GLU A 44 7.47 13.37 -17.29
CA GLU A 44 8.81 13.80 -17.68
C GLU A 44 9.06 13.56 -19.18
N ASP A 45 9.72 14.49 -19.81
CA ASP A 45 10.11 14.39 -21.22
C ASP A 45 11.41 13.59 -21.35
N TRP A 46 11.32 12.29 -21.00
CA TRP A 46 12.41 11.35 -21.02
C TRP A 46 12.22 10.28 -22.11
N ASP A 47 13.34 9.73 -22.53
CA ASP A 47 13.37 8.47 -23.26
C ASP A 47 13.67 7.28 -22.31
N SER A 48 13.62 6.07 -22.86
CA SER A 48 13.89 4.85 -22.07
C SER A 48 15.34 4.77 -21.58
N ALA A 49 16.31 5.39 -22.23
CA ALA A 49 17.70 5.40 -21.78
C ALA A 49 17.86 6.32 -20.56
N GLN A 50 17.24 7.49 -20.60
CA GLN A 50 17.25 8.44 -19.48
C GLN A 50 16.56 7.84 -18.25
N PHE A 51 15.40 7.19 -18.43
CA PHE A 51 14.73 6.51 -17.34
C PHE A 51 15.58 5.37 -16.76
N ARG A 52 16.19 4.53 -17.60
CA ARG A 52 17.06 3.43 -17.15
C ARG A 52 18.26 3.94 -16.35
N ASN A 53 18.87 5.04 -16.76
CA ASN A 53 19.97 5.65 -16.00
C ASN A 53 19.49 6.13 -14.64
N TRP A 54 18.33 6.79 -14.57
CA TRP A 54 17.72 7.18 -13.31
C TRP A 54 17.38 5.97 -12.43
N ALA A 55 16.74 4.95 -12.98
CA ALA A 55 16.36 3.73 -12.25
C ALA A 55 17.57 2.97 -11.71
N ALA A 56 18.68 2.90 -12.49
CA ALA A 56 19.92 2.31 -12.02
C ALA A 56 20.48 3.07 -10.80
N ALA A 57 20.51 4.40 -10.86
CA ALA A 57 20.97 5.22 -9.74
C ALA A 57 20.07 5.06 -8.49
N GLN A 58 18.74 4.90 -8.66
CA GLN A 58 17.86 4.61 -7.53
C GLN A 58 18.09 3.22 -6.94
N LEU A 59 18.28 2.21 -7.78
CA LEU A 59 18.59 0.85 -7.34
C LEU A 59 19.96 0.75 -6.68
N ASP A 60 20.93 1.53 -7.08
CA ASP A 60 22.23 1.61 -6.39
C ASP A 60 22.10 2.24 -5.01
N ARG A 61 21.19 3.21 -4.84
CA ARG A 61 20.96 3.89 -3.57
C ARG A 61 20.07 3.12 -2.60
N HIS A 62 19.05 2.42 -3.11
CA HIS A 62 17.99 1.83 -2.29
C HIS A 62 17.88 0.31 -2.43
N GLY A 63 18.56 -0.29 -3.38
CA GLY A 63 18.49 -1.71 -3.71
C GLY A 63 19.77 -2.49 -3.42
N GLU A 64 20.71 -1.94 -2.66
CA GLU A 64 22.03 -2.56 -2.36
C GLU A 64 21.93 -3.98 -1.80
N ALA A 65 20.87 -4.28 -1.06
CA ALA A 65 20.65 -5.60 -0.49
C ALA A 65 20.44 -6.71 -1.55
N TRP A 66 20.15 -6.34 -2.80
CA TRP A 66 19.83 -7.30 -3.86
C TRP A 66 20.99 -7.47 -4.85
N PRO A 67 21.15 -8.67 -5.44
CA PRO A 67 22.22 -8.95 -6.38
C PRO A 67 22.25 -7.97 -7.55
N THR A 68 23.44 -7.55 -7.96
CA THR A 68 23.64 -6.62 -9.08
C THR A 68 22.99 -7.14 -10.36
N SER A 69 23.07 -8.46 -10.63
CA SER A 69 22.42 -9.08 -11.81
C SER A 69 20.90 -8.90 -11.81
N ALA A 70 20.25 -9.03 -10.64
CA ALA A 70 18.81 -8.82 -10.52
C ALA A 70 18.44 -7.35 -10.75
N ARG A 71 19.20 -6.41 -10.16
CA ARG A 71 19.01 -4.96 -10.37
C ARG A 71 19.17 -4.58 -11.83
N GLN A 72 20.22 -5.07 -12.49
CA GLN A 72 20.47 -4.83 -13.92
C GLN A 72 19.38 -5.42 -14.80
N ALA A 73 18.85 -6.61 -14.47
CA ALA A 73 17.74 -7.22 -15.20
C ALA A 73 16.46 -6.36 -15.15
N ILE A 74 16.14 -5.77 -13.98
CA ILE A 74 15.00 -4.85 -13.87
C ILE A 74 15.23 -3.58 -14.69
N VAL A 75 16.41 -2.98 -14.61
CA VAL A 75 16.75 -1.80 -15.45
C VAL A 75 16.63 -2.12 -16.94
N ALA A 76 17.13 -3.28 -17.38
CA ALA A 76 17.09 -3.69 -18.78
C ALA A 76 15.65 -3.93 -19.28
N SER A 77 14.76 -4.47 -18.43
CA SER A 77 13.34 -4.71 -18.76
C SER A 77 12.51 -3.43 -18.83
N ALA A 78 13.00 -2.31 -18.26
CA ALA A 78 12.24 -1.08 -18.16
C ALA A 78 12.20 -0.32 -19.48
N ARG A 79 11.00 0.09 -19.89
CA ARG A 79 10.75 1.08 -20.94
C ARG A 79 10.06 2.29 -20.35
N TRP A 80 10.36 3.46 -20.89
CA TRP A 80 9.68 4.69 -20.51
C TRP A 80 8.56 5.01 -21.47
N GLN A 81 7.45 5.50 -20.92
CA GLN A 81 6.35 6.06 -21.66
C GLN A 81 5.96 7.39 -21.03
N ARG A 82 6.11 8.49 -21.78
CA ARG A 82 5.54 9.76 -21.33
C ARG A 82 4.03 9.65 -21.33
N ALA A 83 3.40 9.80 -20.15
CA ALA A 83 1.96 9.76 -19.98
C ALA A 83 1.54 10.59 -18.77
N ASP A 84 0.54 11.44 -18.96
CA ASP A 84 -0.25 12.01 -17.86
C ASP A 84 -1.37 11.03 -17.52
N ALA A 85 -1.70 10.89 -16.23
CA ALA A 85 -2.78 10.01 -15.79
C ALA A 85 -4.18 10.44 -16.30
N ALA A 86 -4.30 11.66 -16.80
CA ALA A 86 -5.51 12.20 -17.40
C ALA A 86 -5.50 12.15 -18.95
N ASP A 87 -4.44 11.63 -19.58
CA ASP A 87 -4.31 11.51 -21.02
C ASP A 87 -4.57 10.09 -21.52
N PRO A 88 -5.75 9.80 -22.13
CA PRO A 88 -6.08 8.46 -22.61
C PRO A 88 -5.08 7.91 -23.63
N ALA A 89 -4.50 8.74 -24.49
CA ALA A 89 -3.56 8.29 -25.50
C ALA A 89 -2.21 7.86 -24.89
N GLY A 90 -1.69 8.65 -23.94
CA GLY A 90 -0.50 8.32 -23.18
C GLY A 90 -0.69 7.06 -22.33
N VAL A 91 -1.84 6.96 -21.65
CA VAL A 91 -2.18 5.78 -20.84
C VAL A 91 -2.34 4.53 -21.73
N ALA A 92 -3.04 4.62 -22.87
CA ALA A 92 -3.15 3.53 -23.83
C ALA A 92 -1.77 3.03 -24.30
N SER A 93 -0.85 3.96 -24.60
CA SER A 93 0.52 3.63 -24.98
C SER A 93 1.31 2.96 -23.84
N ALA A 94 1.06 3.34 -22.59
CA ALA A 94 1.71 2.75 -21.43
C ALA A 94 1.25 1.31 -21.15
N ILE A 95 -0.02 0.99 -21.39
CA ILE A 95 -0.59 -0.35 -21.21
C ILE A 95 -0.57 -1.20 -22.48
N ALA A 96 -0.13 -0.65 -23.62
CA ALA A 96 -0.09 -1.34 -24.90
C ALA A 96 0.82 -2.59 -24.86
N GLY A 97 0.39 -3.66 -25.52
CA GLY A 97 1.10 -4.93 -25.65
C GLY A 97 0.16 -6.13 -25.55
N ASP A 98 0.69 -7.32 -25.69
CA ASP A 98 -0.09 -8.54 -25.72
C ASP A 98 -0.46 -9.05 -24.31
N GLY A 99 -1.75 -9.32 -24.11
CA GLY A 99 -2.26 -9.92 -22.88
C GLY A 99 -2.45 -8.93 -21.71
N PRO A 100 -2.79 -9.45 -20.51
CA PRO A 100 -3.12 -8.64 -19.35
C PRO A 100 -1.93 -7.88 -18.79
N VAL A 101 -2.20 -6.73 -18.17
CA VAL A 101 -1.21 -5.89 -17.50
C VAL A 101 -1.62 -5.61 -16.06
N ALA A 102 -0.66 -5.57 -15.15
CA ALA A 102 -0.88 -5.00 -13.83
C ALA A 102 -0.59 -3.49 -13.90
N ALA A 103 -1.62 -2.66 -13.76
CA ALA A 103 -1.49 -1.22 -13.71
C ALA A 103 -1.31 -0.77 -12.24
N TYR A 104 -0.11 -0.32 -11.91
CA TYR A 104 0.22 0.16 -10.58
C TYR A 104 0.13 1.70 -10.53
N LEU A 105 -0.80 2.20 -9.73
CA LEU A 105 -1.01 3.64 -9.57
C LEU A 105 -0.14 4.18 -8.42
N ALA A 106 1.14 4.46 -8.71
CA ALA A 106 2.07 5.13 -7.78
C ALA A 106 1.87 6.66 -7.84
N LEU A 107 0.62 7.10 -7.75
CA LEU A 107 0.15 8.47 -7.93
C LEU A 107 -0.37 9.04 -6.61
N PRO A 108 -0.45 10.36 -6.47
CA PRO A 108 -1.21 10.96 -5.36
C PRO A 108 -2.67 10.49 -5.38
N PRO A 109 -3.27 10.18 -4.22
CA PRO A 109 -4.64 9.63 -4.14
C PRO A 109 -5.72 10.46 -4.83
N VAL A 110 -5.58 11.79 -4.83
CA VAL A 110 -6.48 12.71 -5.53
C VAL A 110 -6.54 12.45 -7.04
N VAL A 111 -5.53 11.80 -7.61
CA VAL A 111 -5.46 11.49 -9.05
C VAL A 111 -6.09 10.12 -9.37
N PHE A 112 -6.38 9.27 -8.38
CA PHE A 112 -6.90 7.92 -8.63
C PHE A 112 -8.21 7.91 -9.43
N PRO A 113 -9.24 8.73 -9.13
CA PRO A 113 -10.48 8.70 -9.90
C PRO A 113 -10.26 8.96 -11.38
N ILE A 114 -9.47 9.98 -11.72
CA ILE A 114 -9.19 10.31 -13.12
C ILE A 114 -8.32 9.23 -13.78
N ALA A 115 -7.33 8.69 -13.07
CA ALA A 115 -6.48 7.62 -13.61
C ALA A 115 -7.27 6.35 -13.91
N VAL A 116 -8.22 5.97 -13.04
CA VAL A 116 -9.11 4.82 -13.24
C VAL A 116 -10.05 5.05 -14.43
N SER A 117 -10.67 6.24 -14.53
CA SER A 117 -11.51 6.60 -15.68
C SER A 117 -10.70 6.60 -16.98
N THR A 118 -9.47 7.11 -16.96
CA THR A 118 -8.59 7.14 -18.13
C THR A 118 -8.16 5.73 -18.56
N LEU A 119 -7.92 4.83 -17.61
CA LEU A 119 -7.65 3.40 -17.92
C LEU A 119 -8.85 2.72 -18.58
N HIS A 120 -10.07 3.09 -18.17
CA HIS A 120 -11.30 2.63 -18.82
C HIS A 120 -11.36 3.13 -20.29
N ASP A 121 -11.16 4.43 -20.50
CA ASP A 121 -11.19 5.06 -21.82
C ASP A 121 -10.06 4.54 -22.73
N ALA A 122 -8.91 4.20 -22.15
CA ALA A 122 -7.77 3.60 -22.84
C ALA A 122 -7.95 2.11 -23.16
N SER A 123 -9.11 1.54 -22.84
CA SER A 123 -9.43 0.12 -23.08
C SER A 123 -8.42 -0.83 -22.42
N LEU A 124 -8.35 -0.79 -21.09
CA LEU A 124 -7.50 -1.69 -20.31
C LEU A 124 -7.70 -3.16 -20.78
N PRO A 125 -6.64 -3.90 -21.13
CA PRO A 125 -6.77 -5.27 -21.61
C PRO A 125 -7.56 -6.18 -20.65
N PRO A 126 -8.34 -7.14 -21.14
CA PRO A 126 -9.05 -8.11 -20.30
C PRO A 126 -8.10 -8.84 -19.34
N ASP A 127 -8.62 -9.27 -18.19
CA ASP A 127 -7.87 -9.95 -17.13
C ASP A 127 -6.72 -9.15 -16.50
N SER A 128 -6.64 -7.85 -16.82
CA SER A 128 -5.69 -6.92 -16.19
C SER A 128 -6.02 -6.69 -14.73
N ARG A 129 -5.08 -6.15 -13.99
CA ARG A 129 -5.20 -5.86 -12.56
C ARG A 129 -4.86 -4.42 -12.27
N ILE A 130 -5.53 -3.86 -11.26
CA ILE A 130 -5.27 -2.51 -10.76
C ILE A 130 -4.66 -2.62 -9.36
N VAL A 131 -3.55 -1.93 -9.14
CA VAL A 131 -2.88 -1.86 -7.84
C VAL A 131 -2.88 -0.40 -7.39
N LEU A 132 -3.42 -0.14 -6.21
CA LEU A 132 -3.52 1.19 -5.61
C LEU A 132 -2.88 1.21 -4.23
N GLU A 133 -2.26 2.34 -3.90
CA GLU A 133 -1.77 2.63 -2.57
C GLU A 133 -2.82 3.39 -1.73
N LYS A 134 -2.74 3.27 -0.42
CA LYS A 134 -3.56 4.09 0.49
C LYS A 134 -3.17 5.58 0.42
N PRO A 135 -4.09 6.50 0.74
CA PRO A 135 -5.50 6.33 1.09
C PRO A 135 -6.37 6.12 -0.15
N PHE A 136 -7.48 5.38 0.03
CA PHE A 136 -8.43 5.04 -1.04
C PHE A 136 -9.61 6.01 -1.10
N GLY A 137 -9.39 7.24 -0.72
CA GLY A 137 -10.32 8.36 -0.61
C GLY A 137 -9.96 9.23 0.60
N GLU A 138 -10.41 10.47 0.60
CA GLU A 138 -10.23 11.41 1.72
C GLU A 138 -11.31 11.21 2.79
N ASP A 139 -12.49 10.75 2.37
CA ASP A 139 -13.68 10.48 3.18
C ASP A 139 -14.45 9.27 2.62
N LEU A 140 -15.61 9.00 3.22
CA LEU A 140 -16.47 7.88 2.81
C LEU A 140 -16.99 8.05 1.38
N ASP A 141 -17.43 9.25 1.01
CA ASP A 141 -18.05 9.50 -0.28
C ASP A 141 -17.05 9.33 -1.42
N SER A 142 -15.85 9.89 -1.28
CA SER A 142 -14.76 9.71 -2.25
C SER A 142 -14.26 8.27 -2.33
N ALA A 143 -14.27 7.53 -1.21
CA ALA A 143 -13.94 6.10 -1.21
C ALA A 143 -15.00 5.26 -1.93
N VAL A 144 -16.28 5.55 -1.73
CA VAL A 144 -17.40 4.90 -2.43
C VAL A 144 -17.33 5.17 -3.92
N GLU A 145 -17.08 6.42 -4.32
CA GLU A 145 -16.96 6.78 -5.74
C GLU A 145 -15.76 6.07 -6.40
N LEU A 146 -14.60 6.06 -5.76
CA LEU A 146 -13.44 5.33 -6.30
C LEU A 146 -13.74 3.82 -6.45
N ASN A 147 -14.42 3.21 -5.47
CA ASN A 147 -14.82 1.81 -5.57
C ASN A 147 -15.81 1.56 -6.72
N ARG A 148 -16.73 2.49 -6.96
CA ARG A 148 -17.67 2.42 -8.10
C ARG A 148 -16.90 2.45 -9.42
N LEU A 149 -15.98 3.39 -9.61
CA LEU A 149 -15.16 3.49 -10.82
C LEU A 149 -14.32 2.22 -11.05
N LEU A 150 -13.75 1.66 -9.99
CA LEU A 150 -12.99 0.42 -10.08
C LEU A 150 -13.86 -0.77 -10.47
N ALA A 151 -15.08 -0.88 -9.92
CA ALA A 151 -16.02 -1.96 -10.23
C ALA A 151 -16.55 -1.89 -11.66
N ASP A 152 -16.66 -0.68 -12.23
CA ASP A 152 -17.02 -0.48 -13.64
C ASP A 152 -15.86 -0.89 -14.59
N LEU A 153 -14.60 -0.86 -14.11
CA LEU A 153 -13.41 -1.14 -14.92
C LEU A 153 -12.99 -2.62 -14.87
N VAL A 154 -12.92 -3.20 -13.68
CA VAL A 154 -12.45 -4.58 -13.47
C VAL A 154 -13.22 -5.26 -12.33
N PRO A 155 -13.33 -6.61 -12.33
CA PRO A 155 -13.91 -7.33 -11.20
C PRO A 155 -13.10 -7.12 -9.92
N GLU A 156 -13.74 -7.18 -8.74
CA GLU A 156 -13.11 -6.90 -7.43
C GLU A 156 -11.84 -7.74 -7.18
N GLN A 157 -11.81 -9.00 -7.66
CA GLN A 157 -10.64 -9.88 -7.54
C GLN A 157 -9.40 -9.35 -8.28
N ALA A 158 -9.60 -8.43 -9.23
CA ALA A 158 -8.53 -7.79 -9.98
C ALA A 158 -8.06 -6.47 -9.37
N VAL A 159 -8.69 -6.01 -8.27
CA VAL A 159 -8.31 -4.78 -7.55
C VAL A 159 -7.48 -5.12 -6.32
N PHE A 160 -6.27 -4.57 -6.26
CA PHE A 160 -5.33 -4.74 -5.16
C PHE A 160 -5.13 -3.41 -4.44
N ARG A 161 -5.69 -3.31 -3.24
CA ARG A 161 -5.50 -2.17 -2.33
C ARG A 161 -4.37 -2.51 -1.38
N VAL A 162 -3.22 -1.86 -1.57
CA VAL A 162 -2.00 -2.18 -0.82
C VAL A 162 -2.05 -1.59 0.58
N ASP A 163 -1.86 -2.46 1.57
CA ASP A 163 -1.50 -2.10 2.93
C ASP A 163 -0.20 -2.83 3.30
N HIS A 164 0.90 -2.10 3.33
CA HIS A 164 2.24 -2.68 3.54
C HIS A 164 2.41 -3.33 4.92
N PHE A 165 1.61 -2.98 5.94
CA PHE A 165 1.64 -3.66 7.24
C PHE A 165 1.28 -5.14 7.12
N LEU A 166 0.38 -5.49 6.21
CA LEU A 166 0.00 -6.89 5.99
C LEU A 166 1.14 -7.74 5.42
N ALA A 167 2.18 -7.11 4.85
CA ALA A 167 3.38 -7.80 4.37
C ALA A 167 4.50 -7.90 5.42
N MET A 168 4.35 -7.26 6.58
CA MET A 168 5.35 -7.35 7.66
C MET A 168 5.42 -8.76 8.22
N SER A 169 6.63 -9.28 8.44
CA SER A 169 6.84 -10.63 8.96
C SER A 169 6.14 -10.88 10.30
N THR A 170 6.09 -9.89 11.19
CA THR A 170 5.35 -9.97 12.45
C THR A 170 3.86 -10.18 12.23
N VAL A 171 3.25 -9.53 11.25
CA VAL A 171 1.83 -9.67 10.91
C VAL A 171 1.56 -11.03 10.24
N GLN A 172 2.44 -11.47 9.34
CA GLN A 172 2.36 -12.80 8.74
C GLN A 172 2.50 -13.90 9.78
N ASN A 173 3.41 -13.74 10.74
CA ASN A 173 3.59 -14.66 11.86
C ASN A 173 2.36 -14.72 12.77
N LEU A 174 1.62 -13.64 12.94
CA LEU A 174 0.36 -13.61 13.67
C LEU A 174 -0.66 -14.58 13.07
N LEU A 175 -0.84 -14.53 11.74
CA LEU A 175 -1.72 -15.46 11.02
C LEU A 175 -1.25 -16.91 11.16
N GLY A 176 0.05 -17.15 10.97
CA GLY A 176 0.66 -18.47 11.13
C GLY A 176 0.49 -19.04 12.55
N SER A 177 0.79 -18.23 13.56
CA SER A 177 0.63 -18.64 14.96
C SER A 177 -0.82 -18.96 15.31
N ARG A 178 -1.76 -18.15 14.83
CA ARG A 178 -3.16 -18.27 15.16
C ARG A 178 -3.87 -19.40 14.39
N LEU A 179 -3.62 -19.54 13.09
CA LEU A 179 -4.40 -20.42 12.22
C LEU A 179 -3.71 -21.74 11.87
N ALA A 180 -2.39 -21.85 12.11
CA ALA A 180 -1.63 -23.07 11.88
C ALA A 180 -1.15 -23.75 13.16
N ASN A 181 -1.40 -23.17 14.34
CA ASN A 181 -0.93 -23.70 15.62
C ASN A 181 -2.10 -24.21 16.48
N ARG A 182 -2.24 -25.53 16.53
CA ARG A 182 -3.30 -26.20 17.28
C ARG A 182 -3.27 -25.95 18.79
N ILE A 183 -2.17 -25.51 19.35
CA ILE A 183 -2.05 -25.18 20.78
C ILE A 183 -2.72 -23.83 21.06
N LEU A 184 -2.56 -22.86 20.17
CA LEU A 184 -3.08 -21.51 20.36
C LEU A 184 -4.54 -21.37 19.97
N GLU A 185 -5.01 -22.11 18.97
CA GLU A 185 -6.37 -22.02 18.46
C GLU A 185 -7.46 -22.15 19.54
N PRO A 186 -7.43 -23.15 20.45
CA PRO A 186 -8.46 -23.31 21.47
C PRO A 186 -8.50 -22.20 22.53
N ILE A 187 -7.39 -21.51 22.75
CA ILE A 187 -7.27 -20.44 23.76
C ILE A 187 -7.35 -19.03 23.15
N TRP A 188 -7.49 -18.92 21.82
CA TRP A 188 -7.60 -17.63 21.14
C TRP A 188 -9.03 -17.11 21.11
N ASN A 189 -9.58 -16.80 22.28
CA ASN A 189 -10.95 -16.34 22.46
C ASN A 189 -11.09 -15.52 23.75
N SER A 190 -12.25 -14.89 23.92
CA SER A 190 -12.56 -14.02 25.05
C SER A 190 -12.62 -14.72 26.42
N ALA A 191 -12.67 -16.06 26.46
CA ALA A 191 -12.62 -16.81 27.73
C ALA A 191 -11.18 -16.89 28.29
N HIS A 192 -10.16 -16.75 27.43
CA HIS A 192 -8.77 -16.92 27.79
C HIS A 192 -7.93 -15.65 27.59
N ILE A 193 -8.35 -14.71 26.72
CA ILE A 193 -7.66 -13.45 26.45
C ILE A 193 -8.48 -12.32 27.06
N ALA A 194 -7.94 -11.69 28.09
CA ALA A 194 -8.61 -10.59 28.81
C ALA A 194 -8.54 -9.27 28.03
N GLU A 195 -7.43 -9.00 27.34
CA GLU A 195 -7.18 -7.74 26.67
C GLU A 195 -6.22 -7.91 25.49
N VAL A 196 -6.40 -7.08 24.49
CA VAL A 196 -5.48 -6.96 23.33
C VAL A 196 -5.08 -5.50 23.18
N GLU A 197 -3.79 -5.24 23.22
CA GLU A 197 -3.21 -3.92 22.96
C GLU A 197 -2.49 -3.95 21.61
N ILE A 198 -2.76 -2.97 20.75
CA ILE A 198 -2.05 -2.74 19.50
C ILE A 198 -1.35 -1.40 19.60
N VAL A 199 -0.04 -1.42 19.80
CA VAL A 199 0.79 -0.23 19.98
C VAL A 199 1.73 -0.08 18.80
N TRP A 200 1.80 1.12 18.26
CA TRP A 200 2.73 1.48 17.21
C TRP A 200 3.44 2.79 17.55
N ASP A 201 4.74 2.69 17.77
CA ASP A 201 5.62 3.83 18.00
C ASP A 201 6.32 4.23 16.70
N GLU A 202 5.87 5.33 16.08
CA GLU A 202 6.47 5.84 14.87
C GLU A 202 7.82 6.51 15.18
N ARG A 203 8.87 6.07 14.51
CA ARG A 203 10.22 6.62 14.66
C ARG A 203 10.60 7.58 13.56
N LEU A 204 9.85 7.58 12.45
CA LEU A 204 10.10 8.48 11.34
C LEU A 204 9.61 9.89 11.70
N THR A 205 10.39 10.88 11.35
CA THR A 205 9.99 12.28 11.46
C THR A 205 9.13 12.68 10.26
N LEU A 206 8.71 13.93 10.20
CA LEU A 206 7.88 14.43 9.09
C LEU A 206 8.54 14.30 7.71
N GLU A 207 9.87 14.38 7.63
CA GLU A 207 10.70 14.14 6.43
C GLU A 207 10.13 14.77 5.14
N GLY A 208 9.68 16.03 5.22
CA GLY A 208 9.07 16.73 4.08
C GLY A 208 7.57 16.42 3.85
N ARG A 209 6.94 15.56 4.66
CA ARG A 209 5.52 15.16 4.55
C ARG A 209 4.55 15.98 5.41
N ALA A 210 4.99 17.15 5.91
CA ALA A 210 4.19 17.97 6.82
C ALA A 210 2.81 18.32 6.24
N GLY A 211 2.75 18.73 4.97
CA GLY A 211 1.48 19.08 4.30
C GLY A 211 0.52 17.91 4.16
N TYR A 212 1.02 16.71 3.89
CA TYR A 212 0.22 15.49 3.87
C TYR A 212 -0.34 15.18 5.26
N TYR A 213 0.52 15.21 6.29
CA TYR A 213 0.13 14.85 7.64
C TYR A 213 -0.84 15.86 8.27
N ASP A 214 -0.75 17.13 7.88
CA ASP A 214 -1.68 18.18 8.32
C ASP A 214 -3.13 17.89 7.90
N GLY A 215 -3.30 17.33 6.68
CA GLY A 215 -4.59 16.91 6.17
C GLY A 215 -5.07 15.54 6.64
N ALA A 216 -4.18 14.59 6.83
CA ALA A 216 -4.51 13.21 7.18
C ALA A 216 -4.58 12.97 8.69
N GLY A 217 -3.52 13.34 9.42
CA GLY A 217 -3.35 13.03 10.84
C GLY A 217 -3.22 11.54 11.14
N ALA A 218 -2.91 11.22 12.41
CA ALA A 218 -2.67 9.83 12.83
C ALA A 218 -3.88 8.91 12.66
N LEU A 219 -5.10 9.45 12.80
CA LEU A 219 -6.32 8.65 12.67
C LEU A 219 -6.46 8.06 11.26
N LYS A 220 -6.34 8.90 10.23
CA LYS A 220 -6.47 8.45 8.83
C LYS A 220 -5.20 7.75 8.34
N ASP A 221 -4.02 8.16 8.81
CA ASP A 221 -2.77 7.59 8.32
C ASP A 221 -2.45 6.22 8.93
N MET A 222 -2.81 5.99 10.20
CA MET A 222 -2.43 4.78 10.94
C MET A 222 -3.62 3.96 11.44
N VAL A 223 -4.56 4.57 12.15
CA VAL A 223 -5.62 3.83 12.87
C VAL A 223 -6.61 3.23 11.88
N GLN A 224 -7.16 4.04 10.99
CA GLN A 224 -8.23 3.70 10.06
C GLN A 224 -7.86 2.58 9.05
N ASN A 225 -6.58 2.33 8.88
CA ASN A 225 -6.07 1.30 7.98
C ASN A 225 -5.22 0.26 8.74
N HIS A 226 -3.96 0.55 8.98
CA HIS A 226 -3.01 -0.42 9.52
C HIS A 226 -3.44 -1.04 10.85
N LEU A 227 -3.83 -0.22 11.84
CA LEU A 227 -4.20 -0.75 13.15
C LEU A 227 -5.54 -1.49 13.12
N LEU A 228 -6.51 -1.03 12.33
CA LEU A 228 -7.75 -1.77 12.12
C LEU A 228 -7.54 -3.09 11.37
N GLN A 229 -6.61 -3.15 10.40
CA GLN A 229 -6.25 -4.41 9.76
C GLN A 229 -5.64 -5.40 10.78
N LEU A 230 -4.74 -4.93 11.66
CA LEU A 230 -4.18 -5.76 12.73
C LEU A 230 -5.26 -6.23 13.69
N LEU A 231 -6.16 -5.33 14.11
CA LEU A 231 -7.31 -5.68 14.95
C LEU A 231 -8.16 -6.77 14.29
N CYS A 232 -8.46 -6.63 13.01
CA CYS A 232 -9.21 -7.65 12.28
C CYS A 232 -8.50 -9.01 12.31
N LEU A 233 -7.20 -9.04 12.01
CA LEU A 233 -6.43 -10.28 12.02
C LEU A 233 -6.37 -10.95 13.41
N ILE A 234 -6.38 -10.15 14.48
CA ILE A 234 -6.38 -10.64 15.85
C ILE A 234 -7.75 -11.13 16.29
N ALA A 235 -8.80 -10.37 15.99
CA ALA A 235 -10.13 -10.58 16.57
C ALA A 235 -11.10 -11.36 15.67
N MET A 236 -10.81 -11.56 14.39
CA MET A 236 -11.71 -12.31 13.50
C MET A 236 -11.83 -13.77 13.91
N GLU A 237 -12.99 -14.37 13.67
CA GLU A 237 -13.13 -15.82 13.74
C GLU A 237 -12.26 -16.51 12.67
N PRO A 238 -11.81 -17.76 12.91
CA PRO A 238 -11.05 -18.49 11.90
C PRO A 238 -11.83 -18.55 10.57
N PRO A 239 -11.21 -18.16 9.44
CA PRO A 239 -11.86 -18.27 8.15
C PRO A 239 -11.92 -19.73 7.70
N ILE A 240 -12.86 -20.07 6.81
CA ILE A 240 -12.99 -21.41 6.23
C ILE A 240 -11.76 -21.74 5.37
N SER A 241 -11.22 -20.74 4.68
CA SER A 241 -9.96 -20.83 3.94
C SER A 241 -9.16 -19.53 4.05
N LEU A 242 -7.88 -19.58 3.72
CA LEU A 242 -7.05 -18.37 3.58
C LEU A 242 -7.25 -17.66 2.24
N GLY A 243 -8.26 -18.06 1.47
CA GLY A 243 -8.67 -17.37 0.26
C GLY A 243 -9.11 -15.93 0.55
N GLU A 244 -8.93 -15.07 -0.43
CA GLU A 244 -9.15 -13.63 -0.27
C GLU A 244 -10.56 -13.27 0.22
N ARG A 245 -11.58 -13.95 -0.29
CA ARG A 245 -12.98 -13.70 0.07
C ARG A 245 -13.25 -14.04 1.53
N ASP A 246 -12.86 -15.26 1.95
CA ASP A 246 -13.10 -15.74 3.31
C ASP A 246 -12.39 -14.86 4.35
N LEU A 247 -11.15 -14.44 4.04
CA LEU A 247 -10.40 -13.50 4.89
C LEU A 247 -11.08 -12.12 4.97
N ARG A 248 -11.55 -11.59 3.84
CA ARG A 248 -12.23 -10.29 3.80
C ARG A 248 -13.54 -10.33 4.58
N ASP A 249 -14.35 -11.38 4.40
CA ASP A 249 -15.63 -11.54 5.11
C ASP A 249 -15.42 -11.56 6.63
N ARG A 250 -14.42 -12.29 7.14
CA ARG A 250 -14.10 -12.32 8.57
C ARG A 250 -13.60 -10.98 9.11
N LYS A 251 -12.82 -10.24 8.33
CA LYS A 251 -12.41 -8.87 8.71
C LYS A 251 -13.60 -7.91 8.77
N VAL A 252 -14.54 -8.03 7.84
CA VAL A 252 -15.75 -7.21 7.81
C VAL A 252 -16.62 -7.51 9.05
N ASP A 253 -16.75 -8.78 9.48
CA ASP A 253 -17.48 -9.16 10.70
C ASP A 253 -16.91 -8.42 11.92
N VAL A 254 -15.57 -8.36 12.06
CA VAL A 254 -14.92 -7.61 13.14
C VAL A 254 -15.26 -6.12 13.07
N LEU A 255 -15.10 -5.51 11.90
CA LEU A 255 -15.35 -4.07 11.73
C LEU A 255 -16.80 -3.70 12.04
N ARG A 256 -17.76 -4.55 11.66
CA ARG A 256 -19.20 -4.37 11.97
C ARG A 256 -19.52 -4.55 13.44
N SER A 257 -18.73 -5.31 14.19
CA SER A 257 -18.92 -5.51 15.62
C SER A 257 -18.40 -4.35 16.47
N ILE A 258 -17.58 -3.46 15.90
CA ILE A 258 -17.07 -2.28 16.59
C ILE A 258 -18.21 -1.29 16.81
N ARG A 259 -18.46 -0.95 18.08
CA ARG A 259 -19.41 0.11 18.41
C ARG A 259 -18.92 1.46 17.91
N PRO A 260 -19.69 2.20 17.10
CA PRO A 260 -19.33 3.54 16.70
C PRO A 260 -19.06 4.45 17.93
N LEU A 261 -18.03 5.27 17.84
CA LEU A 261 -17.73 6.24 18.90
C LEU A 261 -18.78 7.35 18.90
N THR A 262 -19.27 7.69 20.08
CA THR A 262 -20.13 8.87 20.28
C THR A 262 -19.30 10.15 20.36
N GLY A 263 -19.92 11.32 20.25
CA GLY A 263 -19.23 12.60 20.45
C GLY A 263 -18.55 12.69 21.81
N GLU A 264 -19.18 12.16 22.87
CA GLU A 264 -18.60 12.08 24.22
C GLU A 264 -17.38 11.14 24.27
N ASP A 265 -17.46 9.97 23.64
CA ASP A 265 -16.31 9.07 23.52
C ASP A 265 -15.12 9.77 22.82
N VAL A 266 -15.38 10.50 21.73
CA VAL A 266 -14.35 11.25 21.02
C VAL A 266 -13.71 12.29 21.94
N MET A 267 -14.51 13.11 22.63
CA MET A 267 -13.99 14.14 23.53
C MET A 267 -13.15 13.56 24.68
N ARG A 268 -13.56 12.41 25.21
CA ARG A 268 -12.88 11.77 26.33
C ARG A 268 -11.65 10.96 25.94
N ARG A 269 -11.67 10.31 24.78
CA ARG A 269 -10.67 9.30 24.36
C ARG A 269 -9.68 9.80 23.33
N THR A 270 -9.92 10.97 22.73
CA THR A 270 -9.01 11.52 21.72
C THR A 270 -8.38 12.84 22.18
N ARG A 271 -7.18 13.08 21.69
CA ARG A 271 -6.50 14.36 21.85
C ARG A 271 -5.93 14.81 20.53
N ARG A 272 -6.12 16.07 20.20
CA ARG A 272 -5.42 16.70 19.08
C ARG A 272 -4.06 17.18 19.59
N ALA A 273 -3.00 16.70 18.96
CA ALA A 273 -1.63 17.12 19.24
C ALA A 273 -0.97 17.61 17.95
N CYS A 274 -0.03 18.52 18.08
CA CYS A 274 0.78 19.02 16.96
C CYS A 274 2.11 18.27 16.94
N LEU A 275 2.44 17.60 15.84
CA LEU A 275 3.71 16.88 15.68
C LEU A 275 4.95 17.78 15.84
N LEU A 276 4.83 19.06 15.48
CA LEU A 276 5.92 20.02 15.65
C LEU A 276 6.36 20.15 17.12
N TYR A 277 5.42 19.97 18.06
CA TYR A 277 5.68 20.05 19.50
C TYR A 277 5.88 18.69 20.17
N THR A 278 5.40 17.62 19.54
CA THR A 278 5.48 16.25 20.09
C THR A 278 6.61 15.42 19.47
N SER A 279 7.13 15.82 18.32
CA SER A 279 8.34 15.24 17.75
C SER A 279 9.54 15.63 18.61
N PRO A 280 10.31 14.68 19.15
CA PRO A 280 11.48 15.02 19.94
C PRO A 280 12.50 15.76 19.05
N SER A 281 12.70 17.03 19.35
CA SER A 281 13.86 17.77 18.85
C SER A 281 15.13 17.08 19.36
N PRO A 282 16.24 17.10 18.63
CA PRO A 282 17.54 16.65 19.16
C PRO A 282 17.90 17.31 20.52
N ARG A 283 17.32 18.47 20.81
CA ARG A 283 17.46 19.18 22.09
C ARG A 283 16.51 18.67 23.18
N ASP A 284 15.43 17.97 22.83
CA ASP A 284 14.39 17.53 23.75
C ASP A 284 14.54 16.07 24.20
N ARG A 285 15.50 15.33 23.63
CA ARG A 285 15.80 13.94 24.02
C ARG A 285 16.07 13.73 25.51
N GLN A 286 16.39 14.78 26.25
CA GLN A 286 16.56 14.72 27.70
C GLN A 286 15.31 15.02 28.52
N LYS A 287 14.23 15.56 27.93
CA LYS A 287 13.03 15.99 28.65
C LYS A 287 11.76 15.19 28.36
N SER A 288 11.74 14.29 27.39
CA SER A 288 10.51 13.58 26.99
C SER A 288 10.38 12.19 27.61
N ARG A 289 10.88 11.98 28.84
CA ARG A 289 10.37 10.91 29.69
C ARG A 289 9.15 11.44 30.40
N MET A 290 8.01 11.48 29.73
CA MET A 290 6.73 11.53 30.41
C MET A 290 6.50 10.17 31.03
N PRO A 291 6.20 10.09 32.34
CA PRO A 291 5.80 8.82 32.95
C PRO A 291 4.51 8.36 32.28
N SER A 292 4.48 7.11 31.87
CA SER A 292 3.25 6.40 31.58
C SER A 292 2.50 6.22 32.89
N SER A 293 1.68 7.15 33.25
CA SER A 293 0.70 6.97 34.32
C SER A 293 -0.34 8.08 34.25
N ALA A 294 -1.48 7.72 33.77
CA ALA A 294 -2.85 7.90 34.22
C ALA A 294 -3.81 7.84 33.04
#